data_210431b3672b148782cc7507ae68674a
#
_entry.id   210431b3672b148782cc7507ae68674a
#
_cell.length_a   1.000
_cell.length_b   1.000
_cell.length_c   1.000
_cell.angle_alpha   90.00
_cell.angle_beta   90.00
_cell.angle_gamma   90.00
#
_symmetry.space_group_name_H-M   'P 1'
#
loop_
_entity.id
_entity.type
_entity.pdbx_description
1 polymer ?
#
loop_
_entity_poly.entity_id
_entity_poly.type
_entity_poly.pdbx_seq_one_letter_code
_entity_poly.pdbx_strand_id
1 'polypeptide(L)'
;ELYHFIGKDIVNFHTLFWPAMLEGAGYRKPTAVAVHGYLTVNGQKMSKSRGTFIKARTYLDHLNPEYLRYYYAAKLGRGVDDLDLNLEDFVQKVNSDLVGKVVNIASRCAGFIHKGNNGLLVAGNAAPELTEAFQAAAPSIAEAYEARDFARAMREIMALADRANAWIADKAPWSLAKQDGKQDEVQAICALGVNLFRQLVIFLKPVLPQLASDAEAFLNVAPLTWDDHQTLLADHQLNPFSALLTRIEPAKIDAMIEASKEDLAASEAAPAPTGNGELTKDPLAAEIAFDAFAAVDLRIALIEKCEFVEGADKLLRLTLDIGDAKRNVFSGIKSAYPDPSKLEGRLTLYVANLAARKMKFGISEGMVLAAGPGGEDIYLLSPDSGAKPGQRVK
;
A
#
# COMPACT_ATOMS: atom_id res chain seq x y z
N GLU A 1 -7.97 25.38 2.82
CA GLU A 1 -6.64 24.81 2.61
C GLU A 1 -6.72 23.50 1.84
N LEU A 2 -5.68 23.16 1.10
CA LEU A 2 -5.56 21.92 0.31
C LEU A 2 -4.16 21.34 0.52
N TYR A 3 -4.08 20.17 1.15
CA TYR A 3 -2.83 19.48 1.43
C TYR A 3 -2.75 18.20 0.60
N HIS A 4 -1.61 17.98 -0.06
CA HIS A 4 -1.31 16.73 -0.75
C HIS A 4 -0.34 15.89 0.10
N PHE A 5 -0.71 14.64 0.39
CA PHE A 5 0.15 13.66 1.05
C PHE A 5 0.58 12.64 0.01
N ILE A 6 1.87 12.57 -0.27
CA ILE A 6 2.41 11.78 -1.39
C ILE A 6 3.67 11.01 -1.03
N GLY A 7 3.95 9.93 -1.78
CA GLY A 7 5.24 9.26 -1.77
C GLY A 7 6.31 10.07 -2.52
N LYS A 8 7.58 9.86 -2.19
CA LYS A 8 8.71 10.57 -2.78
C LYS A 8 8.91 10.33 -4.28
N ASP A 9 8.32 9.27 -4.84
CA ASP A 9 8.39 8.91 -6.26
C ASP A 9 7.63 9.85 -7.18
N ILE A 10 6.62 10.56 -6.67
CA ILE A 10 5.78 11.46 -7.45
C ILE A 10 5.96 12.95 -7.09
N VAL A 11 7.04 13.29 -6.39
CA VAL A 11 7.32 14.68 -5.95
C VAL A 11 7.33 15.64 -7.12
N ASN A 12 8.05 15.34 -8.19
CA ASN A 12 8.16 16.24 -9.35
C ASN A 12 6.80 16.53 -10.00
N PHE A 13 5.90 15.54 -10.03
CA PHE A 13 4.57 15.72 -10.58
C PHE A 13 3.72 16.66 -9.71
N HIS A 14 3.81 16.56 -8.39
CA HIS A 14 2.98 17.33 -7.47
C HIS A 14 3.55 18.68 -7.06
N THR A 15 4.86 18.90 -7.25
CA THR A 15 5.52 20.16 -6.88
C THR A 15 5.87 21.04 -8.07
N LEU A 16 5.99 20.47 -9.28
CA LEU A 16 6.34 21.20 -10.49
C LEU A 16 5.21 21.17 -11.53
N PHE A 17 4.86 20.00 -12.06
CA PHE A 17 3.92 19.88 -13.18
C PHE A 17 2.50 20.24 -12.77
N TRP A 18 1.99 19.66 -11.69
CA TRP A 18 0.60 19.88 -11.26
C TRP A 18 0.32 21.33 -10.88
N PRO A 19 1.14 22.01 -10.05
CA PRO A 19 0.95 23.43 -9.79
C PRO A 19 1.03 24.31 -11.02
N ALA A 20 1.90 24.03 -11.98
CA ALA A 20 2.01 24.78 -13.24
C ALA A 20 0.73 24.61 -14.10
N MET A 21 0.19 23.40 -14.18
CA MET A 21 -1.07 23.13 -14.90
C MET A 21 -2.24 23.85 -14.24
N LEU A 22 -2.35 23.81 -12.92
CA LEU A 22 -3.40 24.49 -12.16
C LEU A 22 -3.33 26.01 -12.34
N GLU A 23 -2.12 26.59 -12.29
CA GLU A 23 -1.91 28.02 -12.56
C GLU A 23 -2.37 28.40 -13.97
N GLY A 24 -1.92 27.64 -14.98
CA GLY A 24 -2.27 27.89 -16.38
C GLY A 24 -3.77 27.74 -16.67
N ALA A 25 -4.47 26.90 -15.91
CA ALA A 25 -5.90 26.67 -16.03
C ALA A 25 -6.76 27.56 -15.10
N GLY A 26 -6.15 28.42 -14.29
CA GLY A 26 -6.84 29.32 -13.36
C GLY A 26 -7.43 28.62 -12.14
N TYR A 27 -6.95 27.42 -11.78
CA TYR A 27 -7.37 26.69 -10.59
C TYR A 27 -6.49 26.96 -9.37
N ARG A 28 -7.05 26.70 -8.20
CA ARG A 28 -6.34 26.81 -6.92
C ARG A 28 -5.20 25.80 -6.84
N LYS A 29 -4.00 26.27 -6.48
CA LYS A 29 -2.84 25.43 -6.18
C LYS A 29 -2.94 24.81 -4.78
N PRO A 30 -2.27 23.66 -4.53
CA PRO A 30 -2.12 23.11 -3.18
C PRO A 30 -1.50 24.12 -2.20
N THR A 31 -2.00 24.14 -0.96
CA THR A 31 -1.42 24.93 0.13
C THR A 31 -0.05 24.38 0.50
N ALA A 32 0.06 23.05 0.59
CA ALA A 32 1.33 22.38 0.86
C ALA A 32 1.32 20.94 0.30
N VAL A 33 2.52 20.40 0.09
CA VAL A 33 2.76 19.01 -0.28
C VAL A 33 3.60 18.36 0.82
N ALA A 34 3.04 17.35 1.48
CA ALA A 34 3.72 16.54 2.47
C ALA A 34 4.22 15.25 1.81
N VAL A 35 5.53 15.02 1.89
CA VAL A 35 6.20 13.90 1.21
C VAL A 35 6.68 12.89 2.25
N HIS A 36 6.46 11.61 2.03
CA HIS A 36 7.02 10.52 2.82
C HIS A 36 7.84 9.55 1.96
N GLY A 37 8.72 8.78 2.61
CA GLY A 37 9.51 7.73 1.98
C GLY A 37 8.70 6.51 1.53
N TYR A 38 9.38 5.51 1.00
CA TYR A 38 8.78 4.23 0.65
C TYR A 38 8.49 3.39 1.90
N LEU A 39 7.53 2.48 1.76
CA LEU A 39 7.29 1.45 2.74
C LEU A 39 8.08 0.19 2.37
N THR A 40 8.89 -0.28 3.32
CA THR A 40 9.57 -1.58 3.26
C THR A 40 8.97 -2.54 4.30
N VAL A 41 9.22 -3.82 4.14
CA VAL A 41 8.84 -4.86 5.10
C VAL A 41 10.08 -5.68 5.44
N ASN A 42 10.47 -5.67 6.71
CA ASN A 42 11.71 -6.31 7.20
C ASN A 42 12.94 -5.90 6.36
N GLY A 43 13.10 -4.61 6.07
CA GLY A 43 14.20 -4.05 5.30
C GLY A 43 14.13 -4.30 3.78
N GLN A 44 13.08 -4.95 3.29
CA GLN A 44 12.93 -5.28 1.87
C GLN A 44 11.81 -4.47 1.23
N LYS A 45 12.02 -4.04 -0.02
CA LYS A 45 10.97 -3.42 -0.81
C LYS A 45 9.78 -4.38 -0.96
N MET A 46 8.56 -3.89 -0.73
CA MET A 46 7.36 -4.66 -1.00
C MET A 46 7.31 -5.08 -2.47
N SER A 47 7.27 -6.39 -2.71
CA SER A 47 7.28 -6.95 -4.06
C SER A 47 6.38 -8.18 -4.10
N LYS A 48 5.50 -8.24 -5.10
CA LYS A 48 4.65 -9.40 -5.35
C LYS A 48 5.50 -10.63 -5.68
N SER A 49 6.48 -10.50 -6.57
CA SER A 49 7.34 -11.61 -7.00
C SER A 49 8.26 -12.16 -5.90
N ARG A 50 8.49 -11.42 -4.83
CA ARG A 50 9.31 -11.86 -3.69
C ARG A 50 8.50 -12.34 -2.48
N GLY A 51 7.16 -12.30 -2.56
CA GLY A 51 6.31 -12.69 -1.43
C GLY A 51 6.36 -11.76 -0.21
N THR A 52 6.93 -10.54 -0.36
CA THR A 52 7.03 -9.54 0.72
C THR A 52 5.90 -8.51 0.69
N PHE A 53 4.87 -8.74 -0.13
CA PHE A 53 3.74 -7.85 -0.28
C PHE A 53 2.59 -8.29 0.63
N ILE A 54 2.20 -7.43 1.57
CA ILE A 54 1.04 -7.64 2.44
C ILE A 54 -0.10 -6.77 1.91
N LYS A 55 -1.20 -7.39 1.46
CA LYS A 55 -2.41 -6.65 1.07
C LYS A 55 -3.07 -6.04 2.31
N ALA A 56 -3.63 -4.86 2.17
CA ALA A 56 -4.36 -4.21 3.26
C ALA A 56 -5.53 -5.09 3.76
N ARG A 57 -6.24 -5.79 2.87
CA ARG A 57 -7.30 -6.72 3.24
C ARG A 57 -6.78 -7.85 4.11
N THR A 58 -5.71 -8.52 3.70
CA THR A 58 -5.10 -9.62 4.46
C THR A 58 -4.65 -9.16 5.84
N TYR A 59 -4.07 -7.94 5.94
CA TYR A 59 -3.75 -7.37 7.25
C TYR A 59 -5.01 -7.21 8.12
N LEU A 60 -6.10 -6.65 7.58
CA LEU A 60 -7.34 -6.38 8.31
C LEU A 60 -8.08 -7.66 8.76
N ASP A 61 -7.90 -8.76 8.05
CA ASP A 61 -8.50 -10.05 8.40
C ASP A 61 -7.80 -10.72 9.60
N HIS A 62 -6.56 -10.31 9.92
CA HIS A 62 -5.77 -10.88 11.01
C HIS A 62 -5.51 -9.92 12.18
N LEU A 63 -5.40 -8.61 11.91
CA LEU A 63 -4.94 -7.63 12.88
C LEU A 63 -5.81 -6.36 12.90
N ASN A 64 -5.88 -5.74 14.07
CA ASN A 64 -6.57 -4.46 14.23
C ASN A 64 -5.83 -3.35 13.47
N PRO A 65 -6.53 -2.53 12.64
CA PRO A 65 -5.92 -1.43 11.89
C PRO A 65 -5.26 -0.38 12.79
N GLU A 66 -5.71 -0.19 14.01
CA GLU A 66 -5.15 0.78 14.96
C GLU A 66 -3.70 0.48 15.33
N TYR A 67 -3.31 -0.79 15.35
CA TYR A 67 -1.93 -1.18 15.64
C TYR A 67 -0.95 -0.67 14.56
N LEU A 68 -1.34 -0.80 13.30
CA LEU A 68 -0.53 -0.33 12.17
C LEU A 68 -0.50 1.20 12.10
N ARG A 69 -1.64 1.86 12.37
CA ARG A 69 -1.71 3.32 12.45
C ARG A 69 -0.77 3.87 13.52
N TYR A 70 -0.77 3.26 14.71
CA TYR A 70 0.14 3.64 15.79
C TYR A 70 1.60 3.44 15.41
N TYR A 71 1.92 2.27 14.85
CA TYR A 71 3.30 1.95 14.47
C TYR A 71 3.86 2.94 13.46
N TYR A 72 3.07 3.26 12.45
CA TYR A 72 3.49 4.26 11.46
C TYR A 72 3.59 5.66 12.07
N ALA A 73 2.62 6.09 12.86
CA ALA A 73 2.70 7.37 13.54
C ALA A 73 3.94 7.47 14.43
N ALA A 74 4.32 6.39 15.11
CA ALA A 74 5.51 6.37 15.95
C ALA A 74 6.85 6.45 15.17
N LYS A 75 6.83 6.22 13.84
CA LYS A 75 8.01 6.28 12.96
C LYS A 75 7.99 7.45 11.99
N LEU A 76 6.82 8.00 11.67
CA LEU A 76 6.67 9.11 10.74
C LEU A 76 7.11 10.44 11.37
N GLY A 77 8.25 10.94 10.90
CA GLY A 77 8.74 12.30 11.16
C GLY A 77 8.47 13.25 10.00
N ARG A 78 9.12 14.41 10.02
CA ARG A 78 9.04 15.45 8.97
C ARG A 78 9.90 15.13 7.73
N GLY A 79 10.71 14.09 7.80
CA GLY A 79 11.62 13.68 6.72
C GLY A 79 10.96 12.84 5.64
N VAL A 80 11.76 12.51 4.63
CA VAL A 80 11.38 11.65 3.50
C VAL A 80 12.02 10.26 3.59
N ASP A 81 12.43 9.88 4.79
CA ASP A 81 13.06 8.60 5.07
C ASP A 81 12.10 7.45 4.81
N ASP A 82 12.63 6.31 4.38
CA ASP A 82 11.84 5.12 4.15
C ASP A 82 11.35 4.53 5.49
N LEU A 83 10.10 4.09 5.49
CA LEU A 83 9.46 3.46 6.63
C LEU A 83 9.61 1.95 6.54
N ASP A 84 10.22 1.33 7.54
CA ASP A 84 10.30 -0.12 7.62
C ASP A 84 9.25 -0.69 8.57
N LEU A 85 8.38 -1.55 8.04
CA LEU A 85 7.52 -2.42 8.83
C LEU A 85 8.33 -3.66 9.23
N ASN A 86 9.16 -3.50 10.26
CA ASN A 86 9.75 -4.66 10.92
C ASN A 86 8.69 -5.32 11.81
N LEU A 87 8.31 -6.54 11.50
CA LEU A 87 7.18 -7.21 12.15
C LEU A 87 7.44 -7.54 13.62
N GLU A 88 8.67 -7.82 14.01
CA GLU A 88 9.03 -8.08 15.41
C GLU A 88 8.96 -6.77 16.23
N ASP A 89 9.58 -5.68 15.73
CA ASP A 89 9.51 -4.36 16.35
C ASP A 89 8.06 -3.85 16.41
N PHE A 90 7.26 -4.13 15.39
CA PHE A 90 5.83 -3.80 15.37
C PHE A 90 5.07 -4.47 16.54
N VAL A 91 5.23 -5.78 16.71
CA VAL A 91 4.59 -6.52 17.80
C VAL A 91 5.06 -5.99 19.16
N GLN A 92 6.38 -5.84 19.32
CA GLN A 92 6.97 -5.36 20.57
C GLN A 92 6.46 -3.95 20.91
N LYS A 93 6.46 -3.03 19.93
CA LYS A 93 6.08 -1.64 20.14
C LYS A 93 4.59 -1.49 20.48
N VAL A 94 3.70 -2.16 19.76
CA VAL A 94 2.26 -2.15 20.04
C VAL A 94 1.97 -2.75 21.42
N ASN A 95 2.53 -3.91 21.72
CA ASN A 95 2.32 -4.60 22.99
C ASN A 95 2.87 -3.82 24.19
N SER A 96 4.03 -3.17 24.03
CA SER A 96 4.64 -2.36 25.07
C SER A 96 3.88 -1.04 25.27
N ASP A 97 3.70 -0.25 24.21
CA ASP A 97 3.23 1.11 24.32
C ASP A 97 1.70 1.19 24.50
N LEU A 98 0.92 0.54 23.63
CA LEU A 98 -0.53 0.64 23.70
C LEU A 98 -1.12 -0.24 24.79
N VAL A 99 -0.76 -1.52 24.83
CA VAL A 99 -1.35 -2.45 25.80
C VAL A 99 -0.66 -2.33 27.16
N GLY A 100 0.68 -2.34 27.17
CA GLY A 100 1.48 -2.32 28.41
C GLY A 100 1.50 -0.98 29.13
N LYS A 101 1.31 0.15 28.44
CA LYS A 101 1.33 1.47 29.05
C LYS A 101 -0.06 2.11 29.06
N VAL A 102 -0.65 2.40 27.89
CA VAL A 102 -1.88 3.23 27.80
C VAL A 102 -3.07 2.49 28.40
N VAL A 103 -3.48 1.38 27.83
CA VAL A 103 -4.67 0.62 28.27
C VAL A 103 -4.48 0.04 29.66
N ASN A 104 -3.25 -0.29 30.03
CA ASN A 104 -2.91 -0.81 31.34
C ASN A 104 -3.28 0.13 32.50
N ILE A 105 -3.21 1.46 32.28
CA ILE A 105 -3.62 2.47 33.29
C ILE A 105 -5.09 2.29 33.65
N ALA A 106 -5.97 2.27 32.62
CA ALA A 106 -7.41 2.07 32.86
C ALA A 106 -7.71 0.70 33.47
N SER A 107 -7.08 -0.36 32.93
CA SER A 107 -7.26 -1.74 33.41
C SER A 107 -6.91 -1.91 34.89
N ARG A 108 -5.85 -1.26 35.36
CA ARG A 108 -5.41 -1.30 36.78
C ARG A 108 -6.33 -0.53 37.73
N CYS A 109 -7.00 0.53 37.24
CA CYS A 109 -7.78 1.43 38.07
C CYS A 109 -9.28 1.10 38.08
N ALA A 110 -9.83 0.74 36.92
CA ALA A 110 -11.28 0.55 36.74
C ALA A 110 -11.88 -0.46 37.70
N GLY A 111 -11.19 -1.59 37.94
CA GLY A 111 -11.66 -2.62 38.86
C GLY A 111 -11.84 -2.16 40.31
N PHE A 112 -10.97 -1.28 40.77
CA PHE A 112 -11.06 -0.72 42.14
C PHE A 112 -12.20 0.30 42.26
N ILE A 113 -12.44 1.12 41.21
CA ILE A 113 -13.54 2.04 41.17
C ILE A 113 -14.89 1.30 41.15
N HIS A 114 -15.02 0.28 40.31
CA HIS A 114 -16.26 -0.50 40.29
C HIS A 114 -16.54 -1.25 41.59
N LYS A 115 -15.52 -1.89 42.18
CA LYS A 115 -15.68 -2.66 43.42
C LYS A 115 -15.88 -1.77 44.66
N GLY A 116 -15.15 -0.64 44.72
CA GLY A 116 -15.15 0.21 45.91
C GLY A 116 -16.23 1.30 45.89
N ASN A 117 -16.68 1.75 44.72
CA ASN A 117 -17.63 2.86 44.60
C ASN A 117 -18.62 2.67 43.43
N ASN A 118 -18.98 1.45 43.12
CA ASN A 118 -19.98 1.10 42.08
C ASN A 118 -19.75 1.80 40.71
N GLY A 119 -18.51 2.06 40.37
CA GLY A 119 -18.14 2.73 39.10
C GLY A 119 -18.18 4.27 39.17
N LEU A 120 -18.48 4.88 40.30
CA LEU A 120 -18.49 6.31 40.46
C LEU A 120 -17.08 6.85 40.74
N LEU A 121 -16.57 7.74 39.88
CA LEU A 121 -15.33 8.48 40.11
C LEU A 121 -15.55 9.51 41.20
N VAL A 122 -14.64 9.52 42.19
CA VAL A 122 -14.66 10.56 43.24
C VAL A 122 -14.06 11.87 42.72
N ALA A 123 -14.52 12.98 43.25
CA ALA A 123 -13.91 14.30 43.03
C ALA A 123 -12.52 14.37 43.65
N GLY A 124 -11.66 15.20 43.08
CA GLY A 124 -10.34 15.52 43.61
C GLY A 124 -9.21 15.26 42.61
N ASN A 125 -8.04 15.68 43.02
CA ASN A 125 -6.80 15.55 42.26
C ASN A 125 -5.68 15.05 43.19
N ALA A 126 -5.42 13.76 43.18
CA ALA A 126 -4.43 13.13 44.07
C ALA A 126 -2.96 13.49 43.71
N ALA A 127 -2.71 14.11 42.56
CA ALA A 127 -1.38 14.54 42.13
C ALA A 127 -1.49 15.79 41.21
N PRO A 128 -1.67 16.99 41.75
CA PRO A 128 -1.80 18.23 40.96
C PRO A 128 -0.65 18.47 40.00
N GLU A 129 0.60 18.29 40.42
CA GLU A 129 1.78 18.48 39.60
C GLU A 129 1.83 17.52 38.38
N LEU A 130 1.33 16.30 38.55
CA LEU A 130 1.26 15.33 37.44
C LEU A 130 0.17 15.76 36.44
N THR A 131 -0.99 16.21 36.93
CA THR A 131 -2.08 16.72 36.09
C THR A 131 -1.65 17.94 35.30
N GLU A 132 -1.01 18.93 35.97
CA GLU A 132 -0.46 20.13 35.33
C GLU A 132 0.55 19.77 34.23
N ALA A 133 1.40 18.77 34.46
CA ALA A 133 2.36 18.34 33.47
C ALA A 133 1.70 17.69 32.22
N PHE A 134 0.59 16.98 32.40
CA PHE A 134 -0.20 16.47 31.27
C PHE A 134 -0.85 17.61 30.48
N GLN A 135 -1.45 18.56 31.18
CA GLN A 135 -2.08 19.72 30.53
C GLN A 135 -1.06 20.61 29.82
N ALA A 136 0.11 20.82 30.43
CA ALA A 136 1.19 21.63 29.86
C ALA A 136 1.83 20.98 28.62
N ALA A 137 1.71 19.66 28.43
CA ALA A 137 2.23 18.96 27.25
C ALA A 137 1.32 19.14 26.01
N ALA A 138 0.04 19.48 26.19
CA ALA A 138 -0.93 19.55 25.10
C ALA A 138 -0.52 20.49 23.96
N PRO A 139 -0.01 21.73 24.19
CA PRO A 139 0.43 22.60 23.10
C PRO A 139 1.58 22.02 22.27
N SER A 140 2.56 21.36 22.91
CA SER A 140 3.70 20.74 22.23
C SER A 140 3.26 19.55 21.37
N ILE A 141 2.34 18.73 21.87
CA ILE A 141 1.78 17.59 21.13
C ILE A 141 0.94 18.11 19.95
N ALA A 142 0.12 19.15 20.13
CA ALA A 142 -0.64 19.77 19.05
C ALA A 142 0.29 20.32 17.95
N GLU A 143 1.34 21.05 18.33
CA GLU A 143 2.35 21.55 17.40
C GLU A 143 3.02 20.40 16.61
N ALA A 144 3.33 19.28 17.26
CA ALA A 144 3.93 18.13 16.60
C ALA A 144 2.97 17.51 15.56
N TYR A 145 1.67 17.41 15.85
CA TYR A 145 0.66 16.99 14.89
C TYR A 145 0.54 17.96 13.71
N GLU A 146 0.42 19.25 13.95
CA GLU A 146 0.34 20.28 12.92
C GLU A 146 1.60 20.31 12.03
N ALA A 147 2.76 20.10 12.63
CA ALA A 147 4.04 20.00 11.93
C ALA A 147 4.22 18.64 11.18
N ARG A 148 3.29 17.70 11.33
CA ARG A 148 3.39 16.33 10.81
C ARG A 148 4.59 15.55 11.36
N ASP A 149 5.04 15.91 12.57
CA ASP A 149 6.06 15.19 13.33
C ASP A 149 5.38 14.17 14.27
N PHE A 150 4.70 13.19 13.67
CA PHE A 150 3.91 12.22 14.42
C PHE A 150 4.78 11.41 15.39
N ALA A 151 6.02 11.10 15.00
CA ALA A 151 6.96 10.38 15.86
C ALA A 151 7.29 11.17 17.14
N ARG A 152 7.40 12.50 17.05
CA ARG A 152 7.56 13.38 18.22
C ARG A 152 6.30 13.34 19.10
N ALA A 153 5.11 13.49 18.50
CA ALA A 153 3.86 13.41 19.24
C ALA A 153 3.73 12.08 20.01
N MET A 154 3.98 10.95 19.33
CA MET A 154 3.92 9.64 19.99
C MET A 154 4.94 9.49 21.12
N ARG A 155 6.16 10.00 20.97
CA ARG A 155 7.18 9.97 22.06
C ARG A 155 6.73 10.79 23.27
N GLU A 156 6.20 11.99 23.05
CA GLU A 156 5.72 12.87 24.14
C GLU A 156 4.54 12.21 24.87
N ILE A 157 3.57 11.65 24.14
CA ILE A 157 2.41 10.95 24.72
C ILE A 157 2.86 9.71 25.52
N MET A 158 3.78 8.91 24.98
CA MET A 158 4.30 7.71 25.70
C MET A 158 5.10 8.10 26.93
N ALA A 159 5.82 9.22 26.93
CA ALA A 159 6.50 9.73 28.13
C ALA A 159 5.50 10.12 29.23
N LEU A 160 4.33 10.70 28.87
CA LEU A 160 3.26 10.93 29.84
C LEU A 160 2.67 9.63 30.38
N ALA A 161 2.45 8.63 29.50
CA ALA A 161 1.97 7.32 29.91
C ALA A 161 2.94 6.62 30.88
N ASP A 162 4.26 6.75 30.65
CA ASP A 162 5.30 6.23 31.57
C ASP A 162 5.23 6.91 32.94
N ARG A 163 5.06 8.25 32.98
CA ARG A 163 4.90 9.01 34.24
C ARG A 163 3.66 8.58 35.00
N ALA A 164 2.52 8.39 34.32
CA ALA A 164 1.29 7.90 34.95
C ALA A 164 1.46 6.50 35.53
N ASN A 165 2.05 5.58 34.78
CA ASN A 165 2.31 4.22 35.25
C ASN A 165 3.28 4.19 36.44
N ALA A 166 4.34 5.00 36.40
CA ALA A 166 5.29 5.12 37.50
C ALA A 166 4.60 5.65 38.78
N TRP A 167 3.77 6.68 38.66
CA TRP A 167 3.02 7.21 39.80
C TRP A 167 2.02 6.21 40.38
N ILE A 168 1.25 5.50 39.54
CA ILE A 168 0.32 4.46 40.00
C ILE A 168 1.08 3.30 40.67
N ALA A 169 2.26 2.93 40.15
CA ALA A 169 3.10 1.89 40.74
C ALA A 169 3.66 2.29 42.11
N ASP A 170 4.08 3.58 42.25
CA ASP A 170 4.53 4.13 43.53
C ASP A 170 3.42 4.10 44.59
N LYS A 171 2.22 4.57 44.21
CA LYS A 171 1.04 4.57 45.08
C LYS A 171 0.49 3.16 45.39
N ALA A 172 0.75 2.21 44.53
CA ALA A 172 0.39 0.79 44.66
C ALA A 172 -1.04 0.55 45.21
N PRO A 173 -2.11 1.03 44.52
CA PRO A 173 -3.48 0.94 45.02
C PRO A 173 -3.92 -0.50 45.30
N TRP A 174 -3.35 -1.52 44.62
CA TRP A 174 -3.59 -2.94 44.90
C TRP A 174 -3.05 -3.40 46.26
N SER A 175 -2.05 -2.71 46.81
CA SER A 175 -1.51 -2.97 48.13
C SER A 175 -2.29 -2.21 49.21
N LEU A 176 -2.65 -0.95 48.93
CA LEU A 176 -3.49 -0.13 49.79
C LEU A 176 -4.88 -0.73 49.99
N ALA A 177 -5.48 -1.27 48.94
CA ALA A 177 -6.81 -1.91 49.01
C ALA A 177 -6.93 -3.11 49.95
N LYS A 178 -5.79 -3.64 50.42
CA LYS A 178 -5.73 -4.72 51.41
C LYS A 178 -5.63 -4.20 52.87
N GLN A 179 -5.57 -2.87 53.04
CA GLN A 179 -5.42 -2.24 54.34
C GLN A 179 -6.76 -1.61 54.77
N ASP A 180 -7.12 -1.81 56.01
CA ASP A 180 -8.35 -1.24 56.57
C ASP A 180 -8.25 0.30 56.59
N GLY A 181 -9.34 0.99 56.27
CA GLY A 181 -9.44 2.45 56.28
C GLY A 181 -8.73 3.16 55.12
N LYS A 182 -8.19 2.44 54.13
CA LYS A 182 -7.51 3.04 52.95
C LYS A 182 -8.36 3.12 51.68
N GLN A 183 -9.65 2.85 51.76
CA GLN A 183 -10.54 2.78 50.61
C GLN A 183 -10.64 4.15 49.86
N ASP A 184 -10.77 5.23 50.58
CA ASP A 184 -10.88 6.58 50.00
C ASP A 184 -9.59 7.00 49.27
N GLU A 185 -8.41 6.60 49.83
CA GLU A 185 -7.12 6.81 49.17
C GLU A 185 -7.00 6.02 47.88
N VAL A 186 -7.43 4.74 47.90
CA VAL A 186 -7.49 3.89 46.70
C VAL A 186 -8.40 4.50 45.63
N GLN A 187 -9.58 4.98 46.01
CA GLN A 187 -10.53 5.62 45.07
C GLN A 187 -9.91 6.88 44.47
N ALA A 188 -9.28 7.75 45.26
CA ALA A 188 -8.64 8.97 44.77
C ALA A 188 -7.49 8.69 43.79
N ILE A 189 -6.65 7.70 44.09
CA ILE A 189 -5.55 7.25 43.21
C ILE A 189 -6.12 6.72 41.88
N CYS A 190 -7.12 5.84 41.95
CA CYS A 190 -7.70 5.20 40.77
C CYS A 190 -8.50 6.22 39.92
N ALA A 191 -9.23 7.14 40.54
CA ALA A 191 -9.94 8.21 39.84
C ALA A 191 -8.98 9.10 39.04
N LEU A 192 -7.84 9.50 39.63
CA LEU A 192 -6.81 10.20 38.88
C LEU A 192 -6.22 9.34 37.77
N GLY A 193 -5.93 8.07 38.03
CA GLY A 193 -5.43 7.15 37.00
C GLY A 193 -6.33 7.08 35.76
N VAL A 194 -7.66 7.00 35.97
CA VAL A 194 -8.64 7.02 34.87
C VAL A 194 -8.66 8.38 34.15
N ASN A 195 -8.51 9.49 34.87
CA ASN A 195 -8.42 10.81 34.26
C ASN A 195 -7.13 10.99 33.42
N LEU A 196 -6.00 10.49 33.90
CA LEU A 196 -4.75 10.49 33.10
C LEU A 196 -4.89 9.64 31.84
N PHE A 197 -5.53 8.47 31.95
CA PHE A 197 -5.86 7.64 30.80
C PHE A 197 -6.75 8.41 29.80
N ARG A 198 -7.78 9.12 30.27
CA ARG A 198 -8.65 9.95 29.43
C ARG A 198 -7.83 11.00 28.67
N GLN A 199 -6.89 11.70 29.32
CA GLN A 199 -6.04 12.68 28.66
C GLN A 199 -5.13 12.04 27.60
N LEU A 200 -4.54 10.88 27.85
CA LEU A 200 -3.78 10.12 26.85
C LEU A 200 -4.63 9.74 25.65
N VAL A 201 -5.89 9.33 25.87
CA VAL A 201 -6.84 9.01 24.81
C VAL A 201 -7.15 10.25 23.95
N ILE A 202 -7.35 11.42 24.56
CA ILE A 202 -7.56 12.68 23.82
C ILE A 202 -6.37 12.94 22.89
N PHE A 203 -5.15 12.83 23.40
CA PHE A 203 -3.94 13.07 22.60
C PHE A 203 -3.71 12.00 21.51
N LEU A 204 -4.12 10.75 21.73
CA LEU A 204 -4.00 9.65 20.77
C LEU A 204 -5.16 9.62 19.75
N LYS A 205 -6.28 10.28 20.00
CA LYS A 205 -7.48 10.23 19.15
C LYS A 205 -7.24 10.49 17.66
N PRO A 206 -6.37 11.43 17.25
CA PRO A 206 -6.07 11.65 15.84
C PRO A 206 -5.46 10.41 15.15
N VAL A 207 -4.73 9.58 15.88
CA VAL A 207 -4.07 8.37 15.39
C VAL A 207 -4.94 7.14 15.63
N LEU A 208 -5.60 7.03 16.78
CA LEU A 208 -6.34 5.86 17.26
C LEU A 208 -7.82 6.20 17.51
N PRO A 209 -8.61 6.51 16.46
CA PRO A 209 -10.00 6.94 16.61
C PRO A 209 -10.92 5.85 17.20
N GLN A 210 -10.68 4.56 16.91
CA GLN A 210 -11.49 3.47 17.46
C GLN A 210 -11.19 3.27 18.95
N LEU A 211 -9.90 3.26 19.36
CA LEU A 211 -9.54 3.24 20.77
C LEU A 211 -10.19 4.40 21.54
N ALA A 212 -10.22 5.61 20.94
CA ALA A 212 -10.86 6.75 21.55
C ALA A 212 -12.37 6.54 21.71
N SER A 213 -13.05 6.03 20.69
CA SER A 213 -14.49 5.72 20.75
C SER A 213 -14.81 4.67 21.82
N ASP A 214 -14.01 3.61 21.90
CA ASP A 214 -14.20 2.55 22.90
C ASP A 214 -13.92 3.07 24.33
N ALA A 215 -12.92 3.94 24.48
CA ALA A 215 -12.63 4.61 25.75
C ALA A 215 -13.73 5.62 26.15
N GLU A 216 -14.30 6.37 25.20
CA GLU A 216 -15.43 7.26 25.43
C GLU A 216 -16.65 6.48 25.94
N ALA A 217 -16.91 5.31 25.34
CA ALA A 217 -17.97 4.41 25.80
C ALA A 217 -17.70 3.88 27.23
N PHE A 218 -16.49 3.47 27.55
CA PHE A 218 -16.11 3.07 28.92
C PHE A 218 -16.24 4.22 29.90
N LEU A 219 -15.73 5.40 29.53
CA LEU A 219 -15.76 6.61 30.37
C LEU A 219 -17.17 7.18 30.49
N ASN A 220 -18.14 6.72 29.70
CA ASN A 220 -19.52 7.23 29.64
C ASN A 220 -19.58 8.73 29.36
N VAL A 221 -18.82 9.20 28.37
CA VAL A 221 -18.73 10.59 27.96
C VAL A 221 -19.13 10.78 26.50
N ALA A 222 -19.51 12.00 26.13
CA ALA A 222 -19.65 12.40 24.73
C ALA A 222 -18.30 12.30 24.01
N PRO A 223 -18.28 12.31 22.66
CA PRO A 223 -17.03 12.30 21.91
C PRO A 223 -16.07 13.38 22.38
N LEU A 224 -14.87 12.95 22.83
CA LEU A 224 -13.86 13.83 23.40
C LEU A 224 -13.29 14.76 22.33
N THR A 225 -13.13 16.01 22.71
CA THR A 225 -12.46 17.07 21.95
C THR A 225 -11.08 17.34 22.52
N TRP A 226 -10.24 18.12 21.79
CA TRP A 226 -8.91 18.48 22.28
C TRP A 226 -8.99 19.25 23.60
N ASP A 227 -9.93 20.18 23.74
CA ASP A 227 -10.06 21.05 24.92
C ASP A 227 -10.44 20.30 26.19
N ASP A 228 -11.00 19.13 26.08
CA ASP A 228 -11.36 18.28 27.23
C ASP A 228 -10.15 17.85 28.08
N HIS A 229 -8.90 17.98 27.56
CA HIS A 229 -7.70 17.72 28.36
C HIS A 229 -7.53 18.69 29.56
N GLN A 230 -8.19 19.83 29.54
CA GLN A 230 -8.07 20.88 30.59
C GLN A 230 -8.83 20.52 31.86
N THR A 231 -9.75 19.58 31.81
CA THR A 231 -10.63 19.22 32.92
C THR A 231 -10.48 17.78 33.37
N LEU A 232 -10.80 17.50 34.63
CA LEU A 232 -10.90 16.14 35.17
C LEU A 232 -12.37 15.76 35.32
N LEU A 233 -12.69 14.48 35.10
CA LEU A 233 -13.98 13.93 35.48
C LEU A 233 -14.05 13.81 37.01
N ALA A 234 -15.13 14.31 37.59
CA ALA A 234 -15.40 14.26 39.03
C ALA A 234 -16.87 13.91 39.25
N ASP A 235 -17.18 13.14 40.25
CA ASP A 235 -18.53 12.68 40.59
C ASP A 235 -19.23 12.09 39.36
N HIS A 236 -18.47 11.28 38.58
CA HIS A 236 -18.85 10.81 37.27
C HIS A 236 -18.97 9.28 37.21
N GLN A 237 -20.07 8.78 36.64
CA GLN A 237 -20.34 7.35 36.53
C GLN A 237 -19.64 6.73 35.32
N LEU A 238 -18.78 5.73 35.55
CA LEU A 238 -18.18 4.92 34.49
C LEU A 238 -19.07 3.73 34.12
N ASN A 239 -19.00 3.33 32.87
CA ASN A 239 -19.53 2.04 32.41
C ASN A 239 -18.57 0.90 32.78
N PRO A 240 -19.02 -0.35 32.81
CA PRO A 240 -18.16 -1.51 33.04
C PRO A 240 -16.96 -1.55 32.08
N PHE A 241 -15.78 -1.79 32.64
CA PHE A 241 -14.55 -1.88 31.84
C PHE A 241 -14.48 -3.20 31.06
N SER A 242 -14.25 -3.11 29.78
CA SER A 242 -13.84 -4.21 28.91
C SER A 242 -12.46 -3.96 28.31
N ALA A 243 -11.76 -4.99 27.88
CA ALA A 243 -10.45 -4.84 27.27
C ALA A 243 -10.53 -4.00 25.98
N LEU A 244 -9.93 -2.81 25.99
CA LEU A 244 -9.94 -1.87 24.88
C LEU A 244 -9.01 -2.31 23.73
N LEU A 245 -7.85 -2.86 24.06
CA LEU A 245 -6.91 -3.45 23.12
C LEU A 245 -6.32 -4.74 23.71
N THR A 246 -5.98 -5.67 22.85
CA THR A 246 -5.33 -6.94 23.21
C THR A 246 -3.92 -7.03 22.67
N ARG A 247 -3.08 -7.87 23.29
CA ARG A 247 -1.73 -8.11 22.78
C ARG A 247 -1.77 -8.77 21.41
N ILE A 248 -0.85 -8.38 20.56
CA ILE A 248 -0.60 -9.12 19.32
C ILE A 248 0.16 -10.39 19.67
N GLU A 249 -0.46 -11.53 19.37
CA GLU A 249 0.18 -12.83 19.51
C GLU A 249 1.03 -13.14 18.26
N PRO A 250 2.26 -13.65 18.39
CA PRO A 250 3.11 -13.97 17.23
C PRO A 250 2.43 -14.85 16.18
N ALA A 251 1.61 -15.81 16.61
CA ALA A 251 0.86 -16.68 15.71
C ALA A 251 -0.07 -15.93 14.74
N LYS A 252 -0.56 -14.74 15.10
CA LYS A 252 -1.38 -13.90 14.19
C LYS A 252 -0.52 -13.29 13.09
N ILE A 253 0.73 -12.96 13.38
CA ILE A 253 1.69 -12.46 12.38
C ILE A 253 2.03 -13.58 11.40
N ASP A 254 2.32 -14.78 11.91
CA ASP A 254 2.64 -15.93 11.08
C ASP A 254 1.46 -16.29 10.15
N ALA A 255 0.24 -16.31 10.68
CA ALA A 255 -0.98 -16.54 9.90
C ALA A 255 -1.19 -15.46 8.81
N MET A 256 -0.95 -14.19 9.12
CA MET A 256 -1.03 -13.10 8.15
C MET A 256 0.01 -13.25 7.03
N ILE A 257 1.24 -13.65 7.37
CA ILE A 257 2.31 -13.87 6.39
C ILE A 257 1.93 -15.03 5.45
N GLU A 258 1.47 -16.16 5.98
CA GLU A 258 1.05 -17.30 5.16
C GLU A 258 -0.15 -16.95 4.26
N ALA A 259 -1.18 -16.30 4.80
CA ALA A 259 -2.31 -15.81 3.99
C ALA A 259 -1.86 -14.82 2.90
N SER A 260 -0.85 -13.98 3.16
CA SER A 260 -0.28 -13.07 2.17
C SER A 260 0.41 -13.82 1.02
N LYS A 261 1.08 -14.94 1.30
CA LYS A 261 1.69 -15.81 0.27
C LYS A 261 0.63 -16.52 -0.57
N GLU A 262 -0.40 -17.05 0.06
CA GLU A 262 -1.53 -17.71 -0.62
C GLU A 262 -2.28 -16.73 -1.52
N ASP A 263 -2.53 -15.52 -1.04
CA ASP A 263 -3.15 -14.42 -1.80
C ASP A 263 -2.34 -14.01 -3.04
N LEU A 264 -1.01 -14.07 -2.94
CA LEU A 264 -0.12 -13.79 -4.07
C LEU A 264 -0.13 -14.93 -5.07
N ALA A 265 -0.05 -16.18 -4.60
CA ALA A 265 -0.15 -17.36 -5.44
C ALA A 265 -1.50 -17.43 -6.16
N ALA A 266 -2.60 -17.13 -5.47
CA ALA A 266 -3.93 -17.03 -6.08
C ALA A 266 -4.04 -15.87 -7.08
N SER A 267 -3.31 -14.77 -6.87
CA SER A 267 -3.27 -13.62 -7.79
C SER A 267 -2.42 -13.89 -9.02
N GLU A 268 -1.39 -14.73 -8.91
CA GLU A 268 -0.58 -15.21 -10.04
C GLU A 268 -1.29 -16.33 -10.80
N ALA A 269 -2.11 -17.13 -10.11
CA ALA A 269 -3.06 -18.06 -10.68
C ALA A 269 -4.39 -17.41 -11.07
N ALA A 270 -4.39 -16.09 -11.38
CA ALA A 270 -5.60 -15.42 -11.83
C ALA A 270 -6.21 -16.20 -12.99
N PRO A 271 -7.53 -16.46 -12.99
CA PRO A 271 -8.16 -17.26 -14.03
C PRO A 271 -7.81 -16.67 -15.38
N ALA A 272 -7.46 -17.55 -16.32
CA ALA A 272 -7.39 -17.21 -17.72
C ALA A 272 -8.64 -16.36 -18.05
N PRO A 273 -8.51 -15.28 -18.84
CA PRO A 273 -9.62 -14.36 -19.07
C PRO A 273 -10.86 -15.14 -19.48
N THR A 274 -11.88 -15.12 -18.64
CA THR A 274 -13.19 -15.71 -18.90
C THR A 274 -13.96 -14.80 -19.86
N GLY A 275 -13.38 -14.58 -21.02
CA GLY A 275 -13.98 -13.79 -22.08
C GLY A 275 -13.91 -14.54 -23.41
N ASN A 276 -14.81 -14.25 -24.33
CA ASN A 276 -14.75 -14.69 -25.71
C ASN A 276 -13.59 -14.05 -26.52
N GLY A 277 -12.52 -13.65 -25.83
CA GLY A 277 -11.36 -13.00 -26.45
C GLY A 277 -10.43 -13.97 -27.17
N GLU A 278 -9.55 -13.45 -28.03
CA GLU A 278 -8.59 -14.24 -28.83
C GLU A 278 -7.64 -15.06 -27.97
N LEU A 279 -7.23 -14.60 -26.78
CA LEU A 279 -6.40 -15.36 -25.84
C LEU A 279 -7.07 -16.64 -25.30
N THR A 280 -8.40 -16.74 -25.36
CA THR A 280 -9.09 -17.99 -24.99
C THR A 280 -8.97 -19.04 -26.09
N LYS A 281 -8.87 -18.60 -27.34
CA LYS A 281 -8.73 -19.47 -28.51
C LYS A 281 -7.28 -19.86 -28.75
N ASP A 282 -6.35 -18.94 -28.51
CA ASP A 282 -4.90 -19.12 -28.66
C ASP A 282 -4.18 -18.57 -27.41
N PRO A 283 -3.98 -19.42 -26.37
CA PRO A 283 -3.37 -18.99 -25.11
C PRO A 283 -1.92 -18.55 -25.28
N LEU A 284 -1.46 -17.70 -24.36
CA LEU A 284 -0.05 -17.28 -24.31
C LEU A 284 0.87 -18.51 -24.24
N ALA A 285 1.91 -18.50 -25.04
CA ALA A 285 2.99 -19.48 -24.96
C ALA A 285 3.78 -19.35 -23.65
N ALA A 286 4.60 -20.34 -23.35
CA ALA A 286 5.48 -20.31 -22.18
C ALA A 286 6.40 -19.08 -22.20
N GLU A 287 6.72 -18.54 -21.02
CA GLU A 287 7.67 -17.45 -20.86
C GLU A 287 9.04 -17.81 -21.44
N ILE A 288 9.65 -16.85 -22.10
CA ILE A 288 11.01 -16.96 -22.63
C ILE A 288 11.92 -15.90 -22.01
N ALA A 289 13.20 -16.22 -21.84
CA ALA A 289 14.21 -15.25 -21.44
C ALA A 289 14.42 -14.20 -22.53
N PHE A 290 14.86 -13.00 -22.14
CA PHE A 290 15.17 -11.92 -23.09
C PHE A 290 16.14 -12.33 -24.20
N ASP A 291 17.16 -13.15 -23.88
CA ASP A 291 18.15 -13.62 -24.83
C ASP A 291 17.53 -14.48 -25.94
N ALA A 292 16.50 -15.27 -25.61
CA ALA A 292 15.77 -16.07 -26.59
C ALA A 292 14.99 -15.17 -27.57
N PHE A 293 14.39 -14.08 -27.09
CA PHE A 293 13.75 -13.09 -27.97
C PHE A 293 14.79 -12.30 -28.77
N ALA A 294 15.89 -11.88 -28.15
CA ALA A 294 16.97 -11.12 -28.78
C ALA A 294 17.68 -11.90 -29.90
N ALA A 295 17.60 -13.24 -29.86
CA ALA A 295 18.11 -14.11 -30.93
C ALA A 295 17.32 -14.00 -32.23
N VAL A 296 16.07 -13.52 -32.18
CA VAL A 296 15.25 -13.29 -33.39
C VAL A 296 15.57 -11.92 -33.99
N ASP A 297 15.99 -11.90 -35.27
CA ASP A 297 16.26 -10.65 -35.97
C ASP A 297 15.01 -10.20 -36.75
N LEU A 298 14.24 -9.28 -36.13
CA LEU A 298 13.07 -8.66 -36.74
C LEU A 298 13.47 -7.36 -37.46
N ARG A 299 13.08 -7.25 -38.74
CA ARG A 299 13.37 -6.08 -39.58
C ARG A 299 12.11 -5.51 -40.20
N ILE A 300 12.16 -4.21 -40.49
CA ILE A 300 11.18 -3.56 -41.37
C ILE A 300 11.56 -3.88 -42.81
N ALA A 301 10.60 -4.33 -43.60
CA ALA A 301 10.79 -4.62 -45.03
C ALA A 301 9.74 -3.89 -45.86
N LEU A 302 10.10 -3.35 -47.02
CA LEU A 302 9.18 -2.86 -48.00
C LEU A 302 8.77 -3.97 -48.95
N ILE A 303 7.49 -4.21 -49.12
CA ILE A 303 6.97 -5.10 -50.16
C ILE A 303 7.11 -4.38 -51.50
N GLU A 304 8.17 -4.66 -52.25
CA GLU A 304 8.44 -4.08 -53.53
C GLU A 304 7.54 -4.67 -54.61
N LYS A 305 7.31 -5.99 -54.53
CA LYS A 305 6.49 -6.74 -55.47
C LYS A 305 5.71 -7.86 -54.77
N CYS A 306 4.46 -8.06 -55.14
CA CYS A 306 3.64 -9.14 -54.62
C CYS A 306 2.89 -9.84 -55.80
N GLU A 307 3.12 -11.15 -55.96
CA GLU A 307 2.65 -11.88 -57.14
C GLU A 307 1.92 -13.18 -56.74
N PHE A 308 0.97 -13.60 -57.57
CA PHE A 308 0.41 -14.93 -57.48
C PHE A 308 1.48 -15.98 -57.80
N VAL A 309 1.41 -17.12 -57.15
CA VAL A 309 2.25 -18.26 -57.43
C VAL A 309 1.45 -19.29 -58.23
N GLU A 310 1.87 -19.54 -59.48
CA GLU A 310 1.21 -20.47 -60.35
C GLU A 310 1.21 -21.89 -59.74
N GLY A 311 0.04 -22.51 -59.69
CA GLY A 311 -0.12 -23.85 -59.08
C GLY A 311 -0.09 -23.87 -57.55
N ALA A 312 -0.20 -22.68 -56.88
CA ALA A 312 -0.37 -22.58 -55.41
C ALA A 312 -1.71 -21.97 -55.04
N ASP A 313 -2.47 -22.67 -54.17
CA ASP A 313 -3.80 -22.23 -53.75
C ASP A 313 -3.75 -21.18 -52.66
N LYS A 314 -2.73 -21.21 -51.82
CA LYS A 314 -2.65 -20.39 -50.60
C LYS A 314 -1.51 -19.37 -50.58
N LEU A 315 -0.56 -19.44 -51.51
CA LEU A 315 0.67 -18.69 -51.46
C LEU A 315 0.64 -17.42 -52.35
N LEU A 316 1.18 -16.33 -51.79
CA LEU A 316 1.69 -15.19 -52.56
C LEU A 316 3.23 -15.21 -52.45
N ARG A 317 3.88 -14.71 -53.52
CA ARG A 317 5.32 -14.46 -53.55
C ARG A 317 5.55 -12.97 -53.32
N LEU A 318 6.32 -12.67 -52.28
CA LEU A 318 6.71 -11.33 -51.90
C LEU A 318 8.17 -11.09 -52.23
N THR A 319 8.50 -10.05 -52.95
CA THR A 319 9.86 -9.50 -53.03
C THR A 319 9.97 -8.37 -52.03
N LEU A 320 10.78 -8.60 -50.99
CA LEU A 320 10.97 -7.65 -49.90
C LEU A 320 12.29 -6.89 -50.07
N ASP A 321 12.23 -5.58 -50.02
CA ASP A 321 13.40 -4.73 -49.85
C ASP A 321 13.67 -4.48 -48.37
N ILE A 322 14.85 -4.84 -47.92
CA ILE A 322 15.31 -4.66 -46.52
C ILE A 322 16.40 -3.60 -46.42
N GLY A 323 16.45 -2.67 -47.34
CA GLY A 323 17.42 -1.54 -47.43
C GLY A 323 18.58 -1.86 -48.35
N ASP A 324 19.50 -2.75 -47.97
CA ASP A 324 20.70 -3.07 -48.75
C ASP A 324 20.60 -4.40 -49.53
N ALA A 325 19.48 -5.10 -49.38
CA ALA A 325 19.28 -6.41 -50.00
C ALA A 325 17.80 -6.71 -50.27
N LYS A 326 17.53 -7.54 -51.22
CA LYS A 326 16.21 -8.09 -51.53
C LYS A 326 16.09 -9.52 -51.03
N ARG A 327 14.88 -9.88 -50.59
CA ARG A 327 14.53 -11.22 -50.10
C ARG A 327 13.27 -11.71 -50.78
N ASN A 328 13.25 -12.99 -51.13
CA ASN A 328 12.09 -13.65 -51.69
C ASN A 328 11.39 -14.46 -50.60
N VAL A 329 10.12 -14.19 -50.37
CA VAL A 329 9.33 -14.84 -49.32
C VAL A 329 8.03 -15.39 -49.89
N PHE A 330 7.71 -16.65 -49.60
CA PHE A 330 6.42 -17.24 -49.89
C PHE A 330 5.56 -17.19 -48.62
N SER A 331 4.40 -16.53 -48.69
CA SER A 331 3.49 -16.38 -47.55
C SER A 331 2.09 -16.88 -47.87
N GLY A 332 1.48 -17.59 -46.90
CA GLY A 332 0.16 -18.20 -47.01
C GLY A 332 -1.00 -17.25 -46.83
N ILE A 333 -0.96 -16.08 -47.45
CA ILE A 333 -1.89 -14.97 -47.23
C ILE A 333 -2.81 -14.69 -48.43
N LYS A 334 -2.81 -15.55 -49.46
CA LYS A 334 -3.56 -15.34 -50.70
C LYS A 334 -5.06 -15.14 -50.46
N SER A 335 -5.67 -15.85 -49.55
CA SER A 335 -7.10 -15.75 -49.26
C SER A 335 -7.48 -14.39 -48.64
N ALA A 336 -6.62 -13.85 -47.79
CA ALA A 336 -6.83 -12.55 -47.16
C ALA A 336 -6.49 -11.37 -48.10
N TYR A 337 -5.66 -11.61 -49.13
CA TYR A 337 -5.22 -10.58 -50.08
C TYR A 337 -5.48 -11.04 -51.51
N PRO A 338 -6.75 -11.06 -51.95
CA PRO A 338 -7.13 -11.50 -53.31
C PRO A 338 -6.58 -10.63 -54.42
N ASP A 339 -6.19 -9.40 -54.10
CA ASP A 339 -5.51 -8.47 -55.00
C ASP A 339 -4.08 -8.20 -54.42
N PRO A 340 -3.06 -8.91 -54.88
CA PRO A 340 -1.71 -8.77 -54.32
C PRO A 340 -1.07 -7.42 -54.62
N SER A 341 -1.48 -6.71 -55.65
CA SER A 341 -0.94 -5.38 -56.00
C SER A 341 -1.17 -4.33 -54.90
N LYS A 342 -2.19 -4.52 -54.07
CA LYS A 342 -2.47 -3.62 -52.91
C LYS A 342 -1.48 -3.76 -51.78
N LEU A 343 -0.65 -4.79 -51.81
CA LEU A 343 0.45 -4.98 -50.83
C LEU A 343 1.73 -4.28 -51.27
N GLU A 344 1.88 -3.99 -52.52
CA GLU A 344 3.07 -3.31 -53.05
C GLU A 344 3.16 -1.89 -52.52
N GLY A 345 4.37 -1.48 -52.13
CA GLY A 345 4.64 -0.20 -51.49
C GLY A 345 4.36 -0.17 -49.97
N ARG A 346 3.81 -1.24 -49.38
CA ARG A 346 3.59 -1.32 -47.93
C ARG A 346 4.83 -1.77 -47.18
N LEU A 347 5.04 -1.19 -45.97
CA LEU A 347 6.00 -1.68 -45.04
C LEU A 347 5.41 -2.81 -44.19
N THR A 348 6.21 -3.83 -43.88
CA THR A 348 5.80 -4.95 -43.04
C THR A 348 6.94 -5.39 -42.13
N LEU A 349 6.61 -6.18 -41.09
CA LEU A 349 7.60 -6.79 -40.22
C LEU A 349 8.05 -8.12 -40.81
N TYR A 350 9.35 -8.38 -40.75
CA TYR A 350 9.99 -9.50 -41.39
C TYR A 350 11.01 -10.15 -40.43
N VAL A 351 10.98 -11.49 -40.30
CA VAL A 351 11.96 -12.29 -39.57
C VAL A 351 13.11 -12.58 -40.51
N ALA A 352 14.26 -11.91 -40.30
CA ALA A 352 15.37 -11.88 -41.23
C ALA A 352 16.36 -13.04 -41.08
N ASN A 353 16.45 -13.64 -39.89
CA ASN A 353 17.45 -14.70 -39.59
C ASN A 353 16.86 -16.11 -39.55
N LEU A 354 15.68 -16.33 -40.11
CA LEU A 354 15.22 -17.69 -40.36
C LEU A 354 16.01 -18.35 -41.49
N ALA A 355 16.36 -19.61 -41.29
CA ALA A 355 17.02 -20.40 -42.33
C ALA A 355 16.16 -20.47 -43.61
N ALA A 356 16.79 -20.26 -44.77
CA ALA A 356 16.12 -20.32 -46.04
C ALA A 356 15.48 -21.71 -46.27
N ARG A 357 14.19 -21.71 -46.66
CA ARG A 357 13.44 -22.94 -46.88
C ARG A 357 13.22 -23.21 -48.38
N LYS A 358 13.67 -24.35 -48.85
CA LYS A 358 13.36 -24.80 -50.21
C LYS A 358 11.94 -25.29 -50.27
N MET A 359 11.13 -24.69 -51.14
CA MET A 359 9.74 -25.03 -51.38
C MET A 359 9.55 -25.48 -52.84
N LYS A 360 8.40 -26.06 -53.18
CA LYS A 360 8.06 -26.48 -54.58
C LYS A 360 8.21 -25.34 -55.60
N PHE A 361 7.99 -24.10 -55.17
CA PHE A 361 7.91 -22.93 -56.04
C PHE A 361 9.15 -22.02 -55.94
N GLY A 362 10.17 -22.40 -55.19
CA GLY A 362 11.39 -21.64 -55.01
C GLY A 362 11.92 -21.65 -53.59
N ILE A 363 12.82 -20.73 -53.28
CA ILE A 363 13.43 -20.57 -51.95
C ILE A 363 12.73 -19.43 -51.23
N SER A 364 12.24 -19.69 -50.02
CA SER A 364 11.73 -18.63 -49.11
C SER A 364 12.80 -18.23 -48.10
N GLU A 365 13.17 -16.97 -48.06
CA GLU A 365 14.29 -16.42 -47.28
C GLU A 365 13.77 -15.62 -46.08
N GLY A 366 13.07 -16.29 -45.14
CA GLY A 366 12.50 -15.71 -43.96
C GLY A 366 10.98 -15.73 -43.96
N MET A 367 10.35 -14.88 -43.13
CA MET A 367 8.91 -14.89 -42.92
C MET A 367 8.40 -13.47 -42.63
N VAL A 368 7.29 -13.06 -43.23
CA VAL A 368 6.54 -11.86 -42.82
C VAL A 368 5.62 -12.18 -41.65
N LEU A 369 5.45 -11.22 -40.74
CA LEU A 369 4.61 -11.40 -39.57
C LEU A 369 3.16 -10.97 -39.88
N ALA A 370 2.23 -11.79 -39.46
CA ALA A 370 0.82 -11.51 -39.57
C ALA A 370 0.07 -11.97 -38.30
N ALA A 371 -1.01 -11.31 -37.97
CA ALA A 371 -1.93 -11.69 -36.91
C ALA A 371 -3.20 -12.30 -37.52
N GLY A 372 -3.90 -13.13 -36.75
CA GLY A 372 -5.20 -13.70 -37.09
C GLY A 372 -5.22 -15.20 -37.15
N PRO A 373 -6.44 -15.84 -37.15
CA PRO A 373 -6.61 -17.28 -37.06
C PRO A 373 -6.33 -18.03 -38.38
N GLY A 374 -6.14 -17.30 -39.48
CA GLY A 374 -5.91 -17.91 -40.80
C GLY A 374 -7.05 -17.66 -41.82
N GLY A 375 -6.88 -18.19 -43.04
CA GLY A 375 -7.87 -18.01 -44.09
C GLY A 375 -7.99 -16.56 -44.58
N GLU A 376 -9.18 -16.02 -44.53
CA GLU A 376 -9.46 -14.61 -44.92
C GLU A 376 -9.12 -13.63 -43.80
N ASP A 377 -9.03 -14.11 -42.54
CA ASP A 377 -8.75 -13.33 -41.35
C ASP A 377 -7.25 -13.32 -41.01
N ILE A 378 -6.42 -12.87 -41.94
CA ILE A 378 -4.98 -12.67 -41.76
C ILE A 378 -4.62 -11.21 -42.01
N TYR A 379 -3.93 -10.59 -41.07
CA TYR A 379 -3.58 -9.18 -41.10
C TYR A 379 -2.05 -9.02 -41.02
N LEU A 380 -1.41 -8.57 -42.09
CA LEU A 380 0.01 -8.25 -42.10
C LEU A 380 0.31 -7.10 -41.15
N LEU A 381 1.30 -7.30 -40.28
CA LEU A 381 1.75 -6.27 -39.38
C LEU A 381 2.52 -5.19 -40.13
N SER A 382 2.15 -3.93 -39.90
CA SER A 382 2.80 -2.76 -40.49
C SER A 382 3.31 -1.82 -39.40
N PRO A 383 4.49 -1.20 -39.57
CA PRO A 383 4.98 -0.18 -38.66
C PRO A 383 4.24 1.13 -38.88
N ASP A 384 4.38 2.06 -37.94
CA ASP A 384 3.93 3.45 -38.08
C ASP A 384 4.68 4.20 -39.19
N SER A 385 4.13 5.36 -39.56
CA SER A 385 4.71 6.23 -40.56
C SER A 385 6.11 6.71 -40.13
N GLY A 386 7.05 6.73 -41.08
CA GLY A 386 8.44 7.15 -40.87
C GLY A 386 9.44 6.01 -40.67
N ALA A 387 8.98 4.77 -40.50
CA ALA A 387 9.85 3.61 -40.50
C ALA A 387 10.47 3.41 -41.90
N LYS A 388 11.70 2.84 -41.92
CA LYS A 388 12.48 2.62 -43.15
C LYS A 388 12.86 1.15 -43.28
N PRO A 389 12.94 0.63 -44.54
CA PRO A 389 13.45 -0.74 -44.77
C PRO A 389 14.82 -0.95 -44.13
N GLY A 390 15.03 -2.15 -43.59
CA GLY A 390 16.25 -2.55 -42.88
C GLY A 390 16.34 -2.18 -41.42
N GLN A 391 15.49 -1.29 -40.89
CA GLN A 391 15.49 -0.96 -39.47
C GLN A 391 15.15 -2.18 -38.61
N ARG A 392 15.95 -2.38 -37.56
CA ARG A 392 15.72 -3.47 -36.58
C ARG A 392 14.64 -3.11 -35.59
N VAL A 393 13.73 -4.03 -35.37
CA VAL A 393 12.73 -3.98 -34.30
C VAL A 393 13.41 -4.48 -33.01
N LYS A 394 13.27 -3.73 -31.93
CA LYS A 394 13.93 -3.98 -30.63
C LYS A 394 12.89 -4.17 -29.54
#